data_ab6834dd2f3f5399984129474d77ffe9
#
_entry.id   ab6834dd2f3f5399984129474d77ffe9
#
_cell.length_a   1.000
_cell.length_b   1.000
_cell.length_c   1.000
_cell.angle_alpha   90.00
_cell.angle_beta   90.00
_cell.angle_gamma   90.00
#
_symmetry.space_group_name_H-M   'P 1'
#
loop_
_entity.id
_entity.type
_entity.pdbx_description
1 polymer ?
#
loop_
_entity_poly.entity_id
_entity_poly.type
_entity_poly.pdbx_seq_one_letter_code
_entity_poly.pdbx_strand_id
1 'polypeptide(L)'
;MEEVIIHRDKLDPEAKKQFLILQNRVYKVYPFAKVASERLTGLNKNMAQLKTSKEKKKYFKIVEAYIENEFTDKLKKLSRKQGQILLKLIHRQTGITTFDLIKEYKSGWKAFWSNNTARLFDLNLKTKYAPYEVNEDYLIETILDRAFTNGRLINQPPANPIDYNQLTEFWYNKAASLNKNNK
;
A
#
# COMPACT_ATOMS: atom_id res chain seq x y z
N MET A 1 4.17 -12.48 18.54
CA MET A 1 5.37 -11.68 18.20
C MET A 1 5.31 -10.43 19.06
N GLU A 2 5.51 -10.62 20.33
CA GLU A 2 5.15 -9.66 21.34
C GLU A 2 5.93 -8.39 21.36
N GLU A 3 7.12 -8.51 21.66
CA GLU A 3 7.98 -7.36 21.89
C GLU A 3 8.89 -7.07 20.73
N VAL A 4 8.76 -7.89 19.77
CA VAL A 4 9.52 -7.88 18.55
C VAL A 4 9.58 -6.51 17.90
N ILE A 5 8.54 -5.74 18.15
CA ILE A 5 8.35 -4.47 17.51
C ILE A 5 8.77 -3.32 18.41
N ILE A 6 8.72 -3.52 19.71
CA ILE A 6 9.04 -2.47 20.69
C ILE A 6 10.52 -2.51 21.08
N HIS A 7 11.10 -3.72 21.21
CA HIS A 7 12.49 -3.90 21.60
C HIS A 7 13.27 -4.72 20.55
N ARG A 8 13.88 -4.00 19.62
CA ARG A 8 14.66 -4.57 18.51
C ARG A 8 15.73 -5.58 18.95
N ASP A 9 16.24 -5.43 20.16
CA ASP A 9 17.34 -6.26 20.68
C ASP A 9 16.87 -7.61 21.25
N LYS A 10 15.57 -7.80 21.45
CA LYS A 10 14.97 -9.06 21.92
C LYS A 10 14.31 -9.90 20.82
N LEU A 11 14.46 -9.50 19.57
CA LEU A 11 13.93 -10.24 18.44
C LEU A 11 14.69 -11.55 18.24
N ASP A 12 13.94 -12.64 18.10
CA ASP A 12 14.44 -13.85 17.48
C ASP A 12 15.11 -13.50 16.12
N PRO A 13 16.30 -14.08 15.82
CA PRO A 13 17.06 -13.78 14.60
C PRO A 13 16.24 -13.93 13.32
N GLU A 14 15.33 -14.90 13.24
CA GLU A 14 14.48 -15.10 12.06
C GLU A 14 13.40 -14.01 11.96
N ALA A 15 12.76 -13.65 13.08
CA ALA A 15 11.80 -12.55 13.12
C ALA A 15 12.45 -11.22 12.72
N LYS A 16 13.68 -10.96 13.17
CA LYS A 16 14.45 -9.79 12.76
C LYS A 16 14.73 -9.79 11.27
N LYS A 17 15.13 -10.92 10.71
CA LYS A 17 15.38 -11.08 9.27
C LYS A 17 14.09 -10.81 8.45
N GLN A 18 12.95 -11.38 8.85
CA GLN A 18 11.68 -11.19 8.20
C GLN A 18 11.24 -9.72 8.25
N PHE A 19 11.43 -9.05 9.39
CA PHE A 19 11.15 -7.62 9.52
C PHE A 19 12.03 -6.77 8.57
N LEU A 20 13.31 -7.06 8.45
CA LEU A 20 14.21 -6.35 7.53
C LEU A 20 13.85 -6.59 6.06
N ILE A 21 13.42 -7.80 5.71
CA ILE A 21 12.91 -8.11 4.37
C ILE A 21 11.65 -7.30 4.08
N LEU A 22 10.71 -7.23 5.03
CA LEU A 22 9.50 -6.40 4.89
C LEU A 22 9.86 -4.92 4.75
N GLN A 23 10.77 -4.41 5.59
CA GLN A 23 11.24 -3.03 5.56
C GLN A 23 11.80 -2.66 4.17
N ASN A 24 12.67 -3.50 3.61
CA ASN A 24 13.22 -3.27 2.29
C ASN A 24 12.15 -3.27 1.19
N ARG A 25 11.13 -4.13 1.30
CA ARG A 25 9.99 -4.13 0.37
C ARG A 25 9.17 -2.84 0.48
N VAL A 26 8.87 -2.40 1.69
CA VAL A 26 8.14 -1.14 1.94
C VAL A 26 8.91 0.05 1.37
N TYR A 27 10.18 0.18 1.68
CA TYR A 27 11.02 1.28 1.17
C TYR A 27 11.08 1.31 -0.35
N LYS A 28 11.13 0.14 -0.99
CA LYS A 28 11.16 0.05 -2.45
C LYS A 28 9.85 0.49 -3.09
N VAL A 29 8.70 0.14 -2.51
CA VAL A 29 7.39 0.37 -3.17
C VAL A 29 6.70 1.65 -2.71
N TYR A 30 7.04 2.20 -1.54
CA TYR A 30 6.39 3.40 -1.01
C TYR A 30 6.43 4.60 -1.96
N PRO A 31 7.56 4.95 -2.60
CA PRO A 31 7.59 6.06 -3.56
C PRO A 31 6.61 5.87 -4.72
N PHE A 32 6.44 4.63 -5.19
CA PHE A 32 5.47 4.32 -6.25
C PHE A 32 4.03 4.44 -5.73
N ALA A 33 3.76 3.96 -4.51
CA ALA A 33 2.45 4.09 -3.89
C ALA A 33 2.06 5.56 -3.72
N LYS A 34 3.01 6.40 -3.26
CA LYS A 34 2.81 7.84 -3.10
C LYS A 34 2.39 8.50 -4.41
N VAL A 35 3.18 8.32 -5.46
CA VAL A 35 2.87 8.92 -6.77
C VAL A 35 1.58 8.35 -7.37
N ALA A 36 1.37 7.02 -7.28
CA ALA A 36 0.16 6.39 -7.80
C ALA A 36 -1.10 6.91 -7.10
N SER A 37 -1.08 7.02 -5.76
CA SER A 37 -2.24 7.52 -5.00
C SER A 37 -2.54 8.98 -5.31
N GLU A 38 -1.54 9.84 -5.41
CA GLU A 38 -1.71 11.26 -5.80
C GLU A 38 -2.32 11.38 -7.20
N ARG A 39 -1.84 10.59 -8.17
CA ARG A 39 -2.35 10.61 -9.54
C ARG A 39 -3.77 10.06 -9.63
N LEU A 40 -4.06 8.95 -8.95
CA LEU A 40 -5.40 8.36 -8.92
C LEU A 40 -6.42 9.29 -8.25
N THR A 41 -6.03 9.94 -7.15
CA THR A 41 -6.89 10.93 -6.48
C THR A 41 -7.11 12.15 -7.38
N GLY A 42 -6.06 12.66 -8.02
CA GLY A 42 -6.14 13.76 -8.99
C GLY A 42 -7.00 13.41 -10.20
N LEU A 43 -6.85 12.17 -10.72
CA LEU A 43 -7.69 11.66 -11.80
C LEU A 43 -9.16 11.70 -11.42
N ASN A 44 -9.53 11.13 -10.29
CA ASN A 44 -10.92 11.08 -9.83
C ASN A 44 -11.51 12.49 -9.64
N LYS A 45 -10.73 13.40 -9.01
CA LYS A 45 -11.15 14.79 -8.83
C LYS A 45 -11.39 15.51 -10.16
N ASN A 46 -10.47 15.37 -11.10
CA ASN A 46 -10.60 16.02 -12.41
C ASN A 46 -11.72 15.39 -13.25
N MET A 47 -11.87 14.05 -13.18
CA MET A 47 -12.97 13.36 -13.86
C MET A 47 -14.36 13.81 -13.38
N ALA A 48 -14.50 14.11 -12.09
CA ALA A 48 -15.75 14.60 -11.52
C ALA A 48 -16.14 15.99 -12.07
N GLN A 49 -15.18 16.78 -12.52
CA GLN A 49 -15.41 18.11 -13.10
C GLN A 49 -15.81 18.07 -14.60
N LEU A 50 -15.53 16.96 -15.29
CA LEU A 50 -15.85 16.80 -16.71
C LEU A 50 -17.32 16.46 -16.90
N LYS A 51 -17.98 17.19 -17.80
CA LYS A 51 -19.44 17.10 -18.00
C LYS A 51 -19.83 15.98 -18.96
N THR A 52 -19.01 15.71 -19.97
CA THR A 52 -19.38 14.77 -21.04
C THR A 52 -18.59 13.46 -20.96
N SER A 53 -19.23 12.36 -21.40
CA SER A 53 -18.56 11.06 -21.50
C SER A 53 -17.37 11.07 -22.48
N LYS A 54 -17.41 11.94 -23.49
CA LYS A 54 -16.33 12.10 -24.48
C LYS A 54 -15.08 12.71 -23.85
N GLU A 55 -15.25 13.77 -23.04
CA GLU A 55 -14.16 14.41 -22.30
C GLU A 55 -13.56 13.44 -21.29
N LYS A 56 -14.39 12.73 -20.53
CA LYS A 56 -13.97 11.71 -19.57
C LYS A 56 -13.11 10.64 -20.24
N LYS A 57 -13.55 10.10 -21.38
CA LYS A 57 -12.77 9.10 -22.14
C LYS A 57 -11.44 9.65 -22.65
N LYS A 58 -11.42 10.91 -23.16
CA LYS A 58 -10.18 11.54 -23.64
C LYS A 58 -9.19 11.75 -22.50
N TYR A 59 -9.64 12.30 -21.38
CA TYR A 59 -8.82 12.55 -20.20
C TYR A 59 -8.26 11.24 -19.63
N PHE A 60 -9.11 10.21 -19.54
CA PHE A 60 -8.70 8.90 -19.09
C PHE A 60 -7.55 8.31 -19.93
N LYS A 61 -7.66 8.36 -21.27
CA LYS A 61 -6.58 7.88 -22.16
C LYS A 61 -5.25 8.60 -21.94
N ILE A 62 -5.29 9.90 -21.64
CA ILE A 62 -4.08 10.68 -21.35
C ILE A 62 -3.43 10.17 -20.05
N VAL A 63 -4.23 9.98 -19.01
CA VAL A 63 -3.72 9.50 -17.70
C VAL A 63 -3.25 8.04 -17.81
N GLU A 64 -3.96 7.19 -18.53
CA GLU A 64 -3.58 5.82 -18.80
C GLU A 64 -2.21 5.75 -19.49
N ALA A 65 -2.03 6.48 -20.58
CA ALA A 65 -0.77 6.54 -21.30
C ALA A 65 0.39 7.07 -20.42
N TYR A 66 0.11 8.07 -19.58
CA TYR A 66 1.11 8.58 -18.63
C TYR A 66 1.52 7.50 -17.62
N ILE A 67 0.56 6.82 -17.00
CA ILE A 67 0.84 5.77 -16.03
C ILE A 67 1.56 4.59 -16.69
N GLU A 68 1.14 4.21 -17.90
CA GLU A 68 1.80 3.16 -18.68
C GLU A 68 3.26 3.49 -18.94
N ASN A 69 3.56 4.67 -19.44
CA ASN A 69 4.92 5.10 -19.77
C ASN A 69 5.80 5.24 -18.53
N GLU A 70 5.26 5.79 -17.45
CA GLU A 70 6.05 6.10 -16.24
C GLU A 70 6.29 4.87 -15.35
N PHE A 71 5.30 3.97 -15.25
CA PHE A 71 5.31 2.93 -14.22
C PHE A 71 5.44 1.51 -14.74
N THR A 72 5.14 1.21 -16.01
CA THR A 72 5.11 -0.17 -16.53
C THR A 72 6.41 -0.91 -16.24
N ASP A 73 7.55 -0.35 -16.61
CA ASP A 73 8.84 -1.01 -16.45
C ASP A 73 9.27 -1.15 -15.00
N LYS A 74 8.85 -0.21 -14.15
CA LYS A 74 9.09 -0.25 -12.70
C LYS A 74 8.23 -1.32 -12.03
N LEU A 75 6.96 -1.41 -12.42
CA LEU A 75 6.00 -2.38 -11.88
C LEU A 75 6.33 -3.83 -12.32
N LYS A 76 6.78 -4.03 -13.55
CA LYS A 76 7.23 -5.35 -14.05
C LYS A 76 8.37 -5.95 -13.22
N LYS A 77 9.20 -5.10 -12.60
CA LYS A 77 10.34 -5.51 -11.76
C LYS A 77 9.94 -5.81 -10.30
N LEU A 78 8.69 -5.60 -9.92
CA LEU A 78 8.22 -5.91 -8.58
C LEU A 78 7.95 -7.41 -8.43
N SER A 79 8.36 -7.96 -7.28
CA SER A 79 7.91 -9.29 -6.88
C SER A 79 6.42 -9.26 -6.49
N ARG A 80 5.77 -10.43 -6.46
CA ARG A 80 4.36 -10.56 -6.02
C ARG A 80 4.13 -9.93 -4.64
N LYS A 81 5.01 -10.17 -3.66
CA LYS A 81 4.92 -9.56 -2.33
C LYS A 81 5.07 -8.04 -2.35
N GLN A 82 5.96 -7.51 -3.19
CA GLN A 82 6.09 -6.06 -3.37
C GLN A 82 4.83 -5.46 -4.00
N GLY A 83 4.24 -6.13 -4.97
CA GLY A 83 2.96 -5.73 -5.56
C GLY A 83 1.81 -5.72 -4.55
N GLN A 84 1.71 -6.74 -3.68
CA GLN A 84 0.71 -6.76 -2.60
C GLN A 84 0.88 -5.59 -1.63
N ILE A 85 2.12 -5.27 -1.22
CA ILE A 85 2.41 -4.11 -0.36
C ILE A 85 2.06 -2.81 -1.07
N LEU A 86 2.35 -2.69 -2.37
CA LEU A 86 1.97 -1.52 -3.16
C LEU A 86 0.45 -1.27 -3.13
N LEU A 87 -0.36 -2.32 -3.34
CA LEU A 87 -1.82 -2.22 -3.28
C LEU A 87 -2.32 -1.81 -1.89
N LYS A 88 -1.74 -2.37 -0.83
CA LYS A 88 -2.03 -1.98 0.56
C LYS A 88 -1.71 -0.51 0.81
N LEU A 89 -0.57 -0.03 0.35
CA LEU A 89 -0.17 1.38 0.51
C LEU A 89 -1.04 2.34 -0.30
N ILE A 90 -1.48 1.97 -1.50
CA ILE A 90 -2.47 2.75 -2.26
C ILE A 90 -3.77 2.86 -1.46
N HIS A 91 -4.27 1.77 -0.90
CA HIS A 91 -5.47 1.81 -0.04
C HIS A 91 -5.26 2.66 1.22
N ARG A 92 -4.09 2.53 1.89
CA ARG A 92 -3.74 3.38 3.04
C ARG A 92 -3.85 4.86 2.72
N GLN A 93 -3.34 5.26 1.58
CA GLN A 93 -3.24 6.67 1.18
C GLN A 93 -4.53 7.23 0.57
N THR A 94 -5.38 6.39 -0.01
CA THR A 94 -6.61 6.83 -0.70
C THR A 94 -7.90 6.47 0.05
N GLY A 95 -7.87 5.52 0.97
CA GLY A 95 -9.05 4.95 1.63
C GLY A 95 -9.89 4.04 0.72
N ILE A 96 -9.47 3.85 -0.54
CA ILE A 96 -10.23 3.15 -1.56
C ILE A 96 -9.37 2.02 -2.14
N THR A 97 -9.96 0.84 -2.38
CA THR A 97 -9.21 -0.26 -2.98
C THR A 97 -8.80 0.07 -4.40
N THR A 98 -7.68 -0.48 -4.85
CA THR A 98 -7.25 -0.29 -6.25
C THR A 98 -8.33 -0.76 -7.23
N PHE A 99 -9.06 -1.83 -6.89
CA PHE A 99 -10.19 -2.28 -7.68
C PHE A 99 -11.27 -1.19 -7.83
N ASP A 100 -11.65 -0.55 -6.73
CA ASP A 100 -12.69 0.50 -6.75
C ASP A 100 -12.21 1.78 -7.43
N LEU A 101 -10.93 2.09 -7.31
CA LEU A 101 -10.33 3.23 -8.02
C LEU A 101 -10.37 3.08 -9.54
N ILE A 102 -10.28 1.84 -10.04
CA ILE A 102 -10.19 1.58 -11.48
C ILE A 102 -11.46 0.98 -12.10
N LYS A 103 -12.45 0.58 -11.29
CA LYS A 103 -13.65 -0.12 -11.80
C LYS A 103 -14.46 0.67 -12.83
N GLU A 104 -14.49 1.98 -12.71
CA GLU A 104 -15.20 2.88 -13.63
C GLU A 104 -14.46 3.02 -14.98
N TYR A 105 -13.20 2.61 -15.03
CA TYR A 105 -12.30 2.77 -16.16
C TYR A 105 -11.97 1.43 -16.85
N LYS A 106 -12.88 0.45 -16.76
CA LYS A 106 -12.67 -0.97 -17.08
C LYS A 106 -12.04 -1.28 -18.44
N SER A 107 -12.19 -0.45 -19.46
CA SER A 107 -11.74 -0.80 -20.82
C SER A 107 -10.24 -0.64 -21.02
N GLY A 108 -9.64 0.42 -20.47
CA GLY A 108 -8.21 0.70 -20.64
C GLY A 108 -7.34 -0.01 -19.60
N TRP A 109 -7.72 0.05 -18.34
CA TRP A 109 -6.97 -0.58 -17.26
C TRP A 109 -6.91 -2.11 -17.38
N LYS A 110 -7.94 -2.74 -17.92
CA LYS A 110 -7.92 -4.18 -18.20
C LYS A 110 -6.83 -4.52 -19.22
N ALA A 111 -6.65 -3.71 -20.25
CA ALA A 111 -5.61 -3.89 -21.25
C ALA A 111 -4.21 -3.61 -20.66
N PHE A 112 -4.05 -2.53 -19.89
CA PHE A 112 -2.81 -2.19 -19.19
C PHE A 112 -2.33 -3.32 -18.28
N TRP A 113 -3.23 -3.83 -17.43
CA TRP A 113 -2.89 -4.91 -16.51
C TRP A 113 -2.75 -6.25 -17.23
N SER A 114 -3.49 -6.52 -18.31
CA SER A 114 -3.38 -7.81 -19.05
C SER A 114 -2.11 -7.91 -19.89
N ASN A 115 -1.65 -6.84 -20.49
CA ASN A 115 -0.50 -6.89 -21.40
C ASN A 115 0.86 -6.81 -20.70
N ASN A 116 0.92 -6.26 -19.49
CA ASN A 116 2.20 -5.89 -18.89
C ASN A 116 2.56 -6.62 -17.59
N THR A 117 1.65 -7.41 -17.03
CA THR A 117 1.87 -7.87 -15.65
C THR A 117 1.26 -9.24 -15.34
N ALA A 118 1.57 -10.27 -16.14
CA ALA A 118 1.14 -11.64 -15.83
C ALA A 118 1.43 -12.04 -14.36
N ARG A 119 2.48 -11.48 -13.76
CA ARG A 119 2.83 -11.67 -12.33
C ARG A 119 1.97 -10.86 -11.36
N LEU A 120 1.34 -9.77 -11.81
CA LEU A 120 0.43 -8.95 -11.01
C LEU A 120 -1.03 -9.40 -11.13
N PHE A 121 -1.35 -10.29 -12.10
CA PHE A 121 -2.70 -10.84 -12.26
C PHE A 121 -3.19 -11.66 -11.07
N ASP A 122 -2.27 -12.29 -10.36
CA ASP A 122 -2.57 -13.03 -9.13
C ASP A 122 -2.74 -12.12 -7.91
N LEU A 123 -2.65 -10.78 -8.08
CA LEU A 123 -2.84 -9.86 -6.97
C LEU A 123 -4.31 -9.54 -6.78
N ASN A 124 -4.76 -9.64 -5.55
CA ASN A 124 -6.11 -9.22 -5.20
C ASN A 124 -6.20 -7.69 -5.14
N LEU A 125 -6.71 -7.07 -6.22
CA LEU A 125 -6.90 -5.62 -6.30
C LEU A 125 -7.89 -5.06 -5.26
N LYS A 126 -8.67 -5.93 -4.59
CA LYS A 126 -9.56 -5.58 -3.49
C LYS A 126 -8.86 -5.60 -2.13
N THR A 127 -7.54 -5.81 -2.11
CA THR A 127 -6.75 -5.79 -0.87
C THR A 127 -6.93 -4.46 -0.15
N LYS A 128 -7.27 -4.55 1.13
CA LYS A 128 -7.38 -3.42 2.06
C LYS A 128 -6.13 -3.35 2.94
N TYR A 129 -5.86 -2.16 3.44
CA TYR A 129 -4.91 -1.91 4.51
C TYR A 129 -5.68 -1.83 5.82
N ALA A 130 -5.36 -2.70 6.77
CA ALA A 130 -6.10 -2.85 8.03
C ALA A 130 -5.11 -3.10 9.20
N PRO A 131 -4.41 -2.06 9.69
CA PRO A 131 -3.32 -2.24 10.66
C PRO A 131 -3.80 -2.71 12.05
N TYR A 132 -5.07 -2.54 12.40
CA TYR A 132 -5.66 -3.09 13.63
C TYR A 132 -6.08 -4.56 13.51
N GLU A 133 -6.17 -5.10 12.28
CA GLU A 133 -6.62 -6.48 12.04
C GLU A 133 -5.48 -7.39 11.58
N VAL A 134 -4.61 -6.85 10.72
CA VAL A 134 -3.54 -7.58 10.03
C VAL A 134 -2.17 -7.20 10.59
N ASN A 135 -1.48 -8.17 11.20
CA ASN A 135 -0.17 -7.91 11.81
C ASN A 135 0.87 -7.39 10.79
N GLU A 136 0.89 -7.90 9.55
CA GLU A 136 1.78 -7.37 8.51
C GLU A 136 1.53 -5.87 8.26
N ASP A 137 0.28 -5.41 8.31
CA ASP A 137 -0.06 -4.00 8.10
C ASP A 137 0.37 -3.13 9.27
N TYR A 138 0.28 -3.66 10.50
CA TYR A 138 0.86 -3.03 11.67
C TYR A 138 2.40 -2.89 11.54
N LEU A 139 3.08 -3.95 11.10
CA LEU A 139 4.52 -3.88 10.86
C LEU A 139 4.88 -2.87 9.76
N ILE A 140 4.07 -2.78 8.71
CA ILE A 140 4.23 -1.76 7.65
C ILE A 140 4.07 -0.35 8.26
N GLU A 141 3.06 -0.11 9.09
CA GLU A 141 2.86 1.20 9.73
C GLU A 141 4.05 1.54 10.65
N THR A 142 4.56 0.59 11.42
CA THR A 142 5.77 0.75 12.24
C THR A 142 6.99 1.15 11.40
N ILE A 143 7.16 0.53 10.22
CA ILE A 143 8.25 0.84 9.31
C ILE A 143 8.09 2.26 8.75
N LEU A 144 6.86 2.64 8.38
CA LEU A 144 6.56 3.96 7.83
C LEU A 144 6.77 5.06 8.88
N ASP A 145 6.23 4.88 10.09
CA ASP A 145 6.38 5.83 11.18
C ASP A 145 7.86 6.14 11.47
N ARG A 146 8.67 5.09 11.61
CA ARG A 146 10.12 5.24 11.79
C ARG A 146 10.81 5.91 10.60
N ALA A 147 10.40 5.59 9.38
CA ALA A 147 10.98 6.15 8.18
C ALA A 147 10.62 7.64 8.00
N PHE A 148 9.44 8.05 8.42
CA PHE A 148 9.03 9.44 8.41
C PHE A 148 9.74 10.23 9.49
N THR A 149 9.81 9.70 10.71
CA THR A 149 10.48 10.34 11.85
C THR A 149 11.98 10.58 11.58
N ASN A 150 12.66 9.65 10.92
CA ASN A 150 14.09 9.78 10.60
C ASN A 150 14.37 10.41 9.21
N GLY A 151 13.33 10.92 8.54
CA GLY A 151 13.46 11.61 7.26
C GLY A 151 13.82 10.73 6.06
N ARG A 152 13.77 9.39 6.20
CA ARG A 152 14.08 8.47 5.11
C ARG A 152 13.03 8.42 4.01
N LEU A 153 11.77 8.64 4.38
CA LEU A 153 10.64 8.73 3.46
C LEU A 153 9.89 10.04 3.69
N ILE A 154 9.36 10.60 2.61
CA ILE A 154 8.50 11.78 2.69
C ILE A 154 7.11 11.32 3.14
N ASN A 155 6.66 11.85 4.28
CA ASN A 155 5.36 11.48 4.81
C ASN A 155 4.23 11.87 3.86
N GLN A 156 3.32 10.93 3.66
CA GLN A 156 1.99 11.16 3.10
C GLN A 156 0.97 10.61 4.09
N PRO A 157 0.11 11.47 4.67
CA PRO A 157 -0.88 11.03 5.65
C PRO A 157 -1.77 9.93 5.09
N PRO A 158 -2.19 8.97 5.90
CA PRO A 158 -3.21 8.00 5.50
C PRO A 158 -4.56 8.70 5.32
N ALA A 159 -5.41 8.16 4.42
CA ALA A 159 -6.76 8.68 4.22
C ALA A 159 -7.63 8.55 5.47
N ASN A 160 -7.48 7.44 6.19
CA ASN A 160 -8.07 7.24 7.51
C ASN A 160 -6.96 7.48 8.56
N PRO A 161 -7.09 8.46 9.45
CA PRO A 161 -6.10 8.73 10.47
C PRO A 161 -5.75 7.50 11.29
N ILE A 162 -4.47 7.28 11.51
CA ILE A 162 -3.94 6.16 12.31
C ILE A 162 -3.16 6.79 13.47
N ASP A 163 -3.64 6.56 14.69
CA ASP A 163 -2.86 6.87 15.89
C ASP A 163 -1.89 5.72 16.16
N TYR A 164 -0.61 5.99 15.94
CA TYR A 164 0.42 4.96 16.07
C TYR A 164 0.61 4.49 17.52
N ASN A 165 0.38 5.36 18.51
CA ASN A 165 0.50 4.97 19.92
C ASN A 165 -0.64 4.01 20.30
N GLN A 166 -1.88 4.34 19.94
CA GLN A 166 -3.05 3.47 20.17
C GLN A 166 -2.90 2.14 19.41
N LEU A 167 -2.40 2.17 18.19
CA LEU A 167 -2.16 0.98 17.38
C LEU A 167 -1.12 0.05 18.03
N THR A 168 -0.04 0.63 18.57
CA THR A 168 1.00 -0.12 19.27
C THR A 168 0.47 -0.74 20.56
N GLU A 169 -0.29 0.02 21.35
CA GLU A 169 -0.93 -0.45 22.55
C GLU A 169 -1.93 -1.60 22.26
N PHE A 170 -2.72 -1.47 21.21
CA PHE A 170 -3.64 -2.51 20.78
C PHE A 170 -2.91 -3.85 20.50
N TRP A 171 -1.82 -3.81 19.73
CA TRP A 171 -1.07 -5.03 19.41
C TRP A 171 -0.33 -5.60 20.63
N TYR A 172 0.17 -4.76 21.52
CA TYR A 172 0.77 -5.18 22.78
C TYR A 172 -0.23 -5.94 23.64
N ASN A 173 -1.41 -5.37 23.85
CA ASN A 173 -2.47 -6.00 24.65
C ASN A 173 -2.97 -7.31 24.02
N LYS A 174 -3.10 -7.36 22.71
CA LYS A 174 -3.47 -8.56 21.97
C LYS A 174 -2.43 -9.68 22.14
N ALA A 175 -1.16 -9.37 22.06
CA ALA A 175 -0.09 -10.34 22.28
C ALA A 175 -0.07 -10.85 23.73
N ALA A 176 -0.20 -9.97 24.71
CA ALA A 176 -0.25 -10.34 26.12
C ALA A 176 -1.43 -11.27 26.45
N SER A 177 -2.60 -11.07 25.82
CA SER A 177 -3.78 -11.93 25.99
C SER A 177 -3.57 -13.35 25.45
N LEU A 178 -2.90 -13.48 24.29
CA LEU A 178 -2.61 -14.77 23.69
C LEU A 178 -1.68 -15.62 24.55
N ASN A 179 -0.70 -14.99 25.20
CA ASN A 179 0.24 -15.69 26.08
C ASN A 179 -0.37 -16.14 27.39
N LYS A 180 -1.40 -15.46 27.88
CA LYS A 180 -2.16 -15.91 29.07
C LYS A 180 -2.98 -17.17 28.80
N ASN A 181 -3.48 -17.33 27.57
CA ASN A 181 -4.31 -18.47 27.19
C ASN A 181 -3.51 -19.73 26.82
N ASN A 182 -2.20 -19.61 26.68
CA ASN A 182 -1.29 -20.73 26.36
C ASN A 182 -0.53 -21.26 27.58
N LYS A 183 -0.85 -20.81 28.79
CA LYS A 183 -0.38 -21.33 30.07
C LYS A 183 -1.51 -22.06 30.80
#